data_9e8b0271b59eab6b6ed6c5bb16ee251a
#
_entry.id   9e8b0271b59eab6b6ed6c5bb16ee251a
#
_cell.length_a   1.000
_cell.length_b   1.000
_cell.length_c   1.000
_cell.angle_alpha   90.00
_cell.angle_beta   90.00
_cell.angle_gamma   90.00
#
_symmetry.space_group_name_H-M   'P 1'
#
loop_
_entity.id
_entity.type
_entity.pdbx_description
1 polymer ?
#
loop_
_entity_poly.entity_id
_entity_poly.type
_entity_poly.pdbx_seq_one_letter_code
_entity_poly.pdbx_strand_id
1 'polypeptide(L)'
;AARKAEMVYLATDLDREGEAISWHIYEILKAEGLTGKIPFHRVEFSEITEKAIKEAVAHPRSLSMDLVNAQQARRALDHLVGFNLSPLLWKKIQTGLSAGRVQSPALRMIVEREREIEAFIPQEYWTVEADALKEQARFPMRLTEYRGGKVEADTQKGRFTITNEAQA
;
A
#
# COMPACT_ATOMS: atom_id res chain seq x y z
N ALA A 1 -15.88 19.85 -26.30
CA ALA A 1 -16.39 18.47 -26.55
C ALA A 1 -17.74 18.27 -25.85
N ALA A 2 -17.85 18.45 -24.51
CA ALA A 2 -19.08 18.15 -23.73
C ALA A 2 -20.36 18.81 -24.27
N ARG A 3 -20.28 20.06 -24.78
CA ARG A 3 -21.45 20.78 -25.33
C ARG A 3 -22.11 20.09 -26.55
N LYS A 4 -21.42 19.15 -27.18
CA LYS A 4 -21.91 18.38 -28.36
C LYS A 4 -22.17 16.91 -28.03
N ALA A 5 -22.02 16.52 -26.78
CA ALA A 5 -22.21 15.14 -26.35
C ALA A 5 -23.69 14.91 -26.00
N GLU A 6 -24.17 13.70 -26.25
CA GLU A 6 -25.49 13.26 -25.83
C GLU A 6 -25.48 12.85 -24.37
N MET A 7 -24.33 12.36 -23.86
CA MET A 7 -24.12 11.87 -22.50
C MET A 7 -22.65 12.00 -22.12
N VAL A 8 -22.36 12.17 -20.84
CA VAL A 8 -21.00 12.21 -20.30
C VAL A 8 -20.81 11.11 -19.25
N TYR A 9 -19.85 10.23 -19.46
CA TYR A 9 -19.42 9.25 -18.50
C TYR A 9 -18.17 9.74 -17.78
N LEU A 10 -18.22 9.71 -16.45
CA LEU A 10 -17.10 10.03 -15.56
C LEU A 10 -16.42 8.72 -15.16
N ALA A 11 -15.32 8.38 -15.83
CA ALA A 11 -14.64 7.10 -15.78
C ALA A 11 -13.26 7.23 -15.13
N THR A 12 -13.17 7.87 -13.97
CA THR A 12 -11.96 8.00 -13.17
C THR A 12 -11.80 6.79 -12.24
N ASP A 13 -10.66 6.69 -11.55
CA ASP A 13 -10.34 5.58 -10.64
C ASP A 13 -11.41 5.35 -9.56
N LEU A 14 -11.44 4.13 -9.01
CA LEU A 14 -12.43 3.69 -8.02
C LEU A 14 -12.25 4.29 -6.63
N ASP A 15 -11.14 5.00 -6.41
CA ASP A 15 -10.81 5.57 -5.11
C ASP A 15 -11.43 6.97 -4.90
N ARG A 16 -11.25 7.51 -3.69
CA ARG A 16 -11.75 8.85 -3.35
C ARG A 16 -11.11 9.97 -4.16
N GLU A 17 -9.89 9.80 -4.67
CA GLU A 17 -9.23 10.79 -5.51
C GLU A 17 -9.92 10.83 -6.89
N GLY A 18 -10.19 9.67 -7.49
CA GLY A 18 -10.95 9.55 -8.74
C GLY A 18 -12.37 10.08 -8.59
N GLU A 19 -13.04 9.84 -7.47
CA GLU A 19 -14.38 10.39 -7.21
C GLU A 19 -14.36 11.92 -7.11
N ALA A 20 -13.36 12.49 -6.44
CA ALA A 20 -13.21 13.95 -6.36
C ALA A 20 -12.91 14.58 -7.72
N ILE A 21 -12.10 13.93 -8.57
CA ILE A 21 -11.85 14.37 -9.94
C ILE A 21 -13.15 14.39 -10.73
N SER A 22 -13.94 13.33 -10.69
CA SER A 22 -15.25 13.26 -11.34
C SER A 22 -16.19 14.35 -10.85
N TRP A 23 -16.24 14.60 -9.54
CA TRP A 23 -17.04 15.66 -8.96
C TRP A 23 -16.58 17.05 -9.41
N HIS A 24 -15.28 17.33 -9.45
CA HIS A 24 -14.76 18.61 -9.97
C HIS A 24 -15.14 18.85 -11.43
N ILE A 25 -15.04 17.82 -12.28
CA ILE A 25 -15.47 17.89 -13.68
C ILE A 25 -16.98 18.22 -13.75
N TYR A 26 -17.79 17.52 -12.93
CA TYR A 26 -19.22 17.76 -12.86
C TYR A 26 -19.54 19.21 -12.44
N GLU A 27 -18.88 19.73 -11.40
CA GLU A 27 -19.12 21.11 -10.94
C GLU A 27 -18.69 22.17 -11.99
N ILE A 28 -17.59 21.94 -12.72
CA ILE A 28 -17.18 22.81 -13.82
C ILE A 28 -18.25 22.83 -14.92
N LEU A 29 -18.74 21.66 -15.32
CA LEU A 29 -19.76 21.56 -16.37
C LEU A 29 -21.13 22.08 -15.90
N LYS A 30 -21.40 22.03 -14.61
CA LYS A 30 -22.58 22.63 -13.98
C LYS A 30 -22.50 24.17 -14.01
N ALA A 31 -21.36 24.73 -13.70
CA ALA A 31 -21.12 26.19 -13.80
C ALA A 31 -21.29 26.69 -15.25
N GLU A 32 -20.97 25.85 -16.25
CA GLU A 32 -21.20 26.10 -17.67
C GLU A 32 -22.66 25.91 -18.13
N GLY A 33 -23.56 25.52 -17.22
CA GLY A 33 -24.99 25.30 -17.49
C GLY A 33 -25.29 24.07 -18.33
N LEU A 34 -24.43 23.04 -18.30
CA LEU A 34 -24.58 21.82 -19.09
C LEU A 34 -25.31 20.69 -18.36
N THR A 35 -25.29 20.65 -17.02
CA THR A 35 -25.88 19.54 -16.24
C THR A 35 -27.39 19.41 -16.35
N GLY A 36 -28.10 20.48 -16.71
CA GLY A 36 -29.54 20.44 -17.01
C GLY A 36 -29.88 20.01 -18.44
N LYS A 37 -28.87 19.86 -19.32
CA LYS A 37 -29.06 19.56 -20.75
C LYS A 37 -28.51 18.20 -21.16
N ILE A 38 -27.52 17.70 -20.43
CA ILE A 38 -26.78 16.49 -20.76
C ILE A 38 -26.75 15.62 -19.50
N PRO A 39 -27.08 14.33 -19.57
CA PRO A 39 -26.97 13.41 -18.44
C PRO A 39 -25.50 13.09 -18.15
N PHE A 40 -25.18 12.96 -16.84
CA PHE A 40 -23.86 12.62 -16.33
C PHE A 40 -23.96 11.33 -15.51
N HIS A 41 -23.07 10.41 -15.79
CA HIS A 41 -23.02 9.12 -15.12
C HIS A 41 -21.61 8.80 -14.66
N ARG A 42 -21.47 8.27 -13.45
CA ARG A 42 -20.25 7.70 -12.93
C ARG A 42 -20.18 6.24 -13.33
N VAL A 43 -19.07 5.83 -13.94
CA VAL A 43 -18.81 4.44 -14.29
C VAL A 43 -17.56 3.95 -13.56
N GLU A 44 -17.59 2.72 -13.09
CA GLU A 44 -16.55 2.10 -12.29
C GLU A 44 -16.18 0.74 -12.86
N PHE A 45 -14.89 0.53 -13.07
CA PHE A 45 -14.34 -0.77 -13.47
C PHE A 45 -12.98 -0.98 -12.81
N SER A 46 -12.73 -2.18 -12.34
CA SER A 46 -11.48 -2.57 -11.66
C SER A 46 -10.40 -3.04 -12.64
N GLU A 47 -10.77 -3.31 -13.88
CA GLU A 47 -9.87 -3.79 -14.94
C GLU A 47 -10.25 -3.19 -16.29
N ILE A 48 -9.26 -3.04 -17.18
CA ILE A 48 -9.46 -2.47 -18.51
C ILE A 48 -9.68 -3.62 -19.51
N THR A 49 -10.80 -4.34 -19.34
CA THR A 49 -11.25 -5.36 -20.27
C THR A 49 -12.54 -4.92 -20.95
N GLU A 50 -12.78 -5.39 -22.17
CA GLU A 50 -14.00 -5.06 -22.93
C GLU A 50 -15.27 -5.44 -22.15
N LYS A 51 -15.25 -6.58 -21.46
CA LYS A 51 -16.37 -7.06 -20.64
C LYS A 51 -16.65 -6.13 -19.47
N ALA A 52 -15.62 -5.78 -18.68
CA ALA A 52 -15.76 -4.92 -17.51
C ALA A 52 -16.23 -3.52 -17.89
N ILE A 53 -15.69 -2.96 -18.97
CA ILE A 53 -16.12 -1.62 -19.45
C ILE A 53 -17.56 -1.65 -19.92
N LYS A 54 -18.00 -2.64 -20.70
CA LYS A 54 -19.40 -2.75 -21.16
C LYS A 54 -20.36 -2.91 -19.97
N GLU A 55 -19.99 -3.71 -18.98
CA GLU A 55 -20.78 -3.91 -17.76
C GLU A 55 -20.90 -2.61 -16.95
N ALA A 56 -19.78 -1.88 -16.76
CA ALA A 56 -19.78 -0.60 -16.06
C ALA A 56 -20.64 0.46 -16.76
N VAL A 57 -20.60 0.52 -18.09
CA VAL A 57 -21.45 1.43 -18.88
C VAL A 57 -22.92 1.03 -18.83
N ALA A 58 -23.22 -0.27 -18.73
CA ALA A 58 -24.60 -0.76 -18.60
C ALA A 58 -25.19 -0.49 -17.20
N HIS A 59 -24.34 -0.36 -16.15
CA HIS A 59 -24.76 -0.15 -14.77
C HIS A 59 -24.08 1.08 -14.15
N PRO A 60 -24.32 2.29 -14.69
CA PRO A 60 -23.72 3.51 -14.19
C PRO A 60 -24.35 3.88 -12.83
N ARG A 61 -23.58 4.60 -12.00
CA ARG A 61 -24.07 5.14 -10.73
C ARG A 61 -24.02 6.67 -10.67
N SER A 62 -24.51 7.24 -9.59
CA SER A 62 -24.32 8.64 -9.23
C SER A 62 -22.97 8.84 -8.53
N LEU A 63 -22.53 10.11 -8.44
CA LEU A 63 -21.37 10.49 -7.65
C LEU A 63 -21.60 10.23 -6.15
N SER A 64 -20.60 9.69 -5.49
CA SER A 64 -20.59 9.47 -4.04
C SER A 64 -20.05 10.72 -3.34
N MET A 65 -20.95 11.50 -2.75
CA MET A 65 -20.55 12.68 -1.99
C MET A 65 -19.75 12.34 -0.73
N ASP A 66 -19.93 11.14 -0.17
CA ASP A 66 -19.14 10.69 0.99
C ASP A 66 -17.66 10.52 0.62
N LEU A 67 -17.36 9.95 -0.54
CA LEU A 67 -15.98 9.83 -1.04
C LEU A 67 -15.39 11.20 -1.40
N VAL A 68 -16.19 12.07 -2.00
CA VAL A 68 -15.78 13.46 -2.29
C VAL A 68 -15.43 14.20 -1.00
N ASN A 69 -16.31 14.14 0.00
CA ASN A 69 -16.09 14.78 1.29
C ASN A 69 -14.86 14.21 2.02
N ALA A 70 -14.65 12.89 1.95
CA ALA A 70 -13.48 12.25 2.52
C ALA A 70 -12.16 12.74 1.86
N GLN A 71 -12.17 12.94 0.54
CA GLN A 71 -11.02 13.50 -0.17
C GLN A 71 -10.78 14.96 0.21
N GLN A 72 -11.84 15.78 0.28
CA GLN A 72 -11.72 17.19 0.68
C GLN A 72 -11.21 17.33 2.13
N ALA A 73 -11.73 16.52 3.05
CA ALA A 73 -11.26 16.48 4.42
C ALA A 73 -9.76 16.12 4.51
N ARG A 74 -9.33 15.12 3.73
CA ARG A 74 -7.92 14.77 3.62
C ARG A 74 -7.08 15.94 3.12
N ARG A 75 -7.50 16.58 2.04
CA ARG A 75 -6.78 17.73 1.47
C ARG A 75 -6.66 18.89 2.48
N ALA A 76 -7.74 19.21 3.19
CA ALA A 76 -7.73 20.22 4.24
C ALA A 76 -6.76 19.85 5.38
N LEU A 77 -6.75 18.59 5.80
CA LEU A 77 -5.86 18.09 6.83
C LEU A 77 -4.39 18.14 6.41
N ASP A 78 -4.07 17.71 5.19
CA ASP A 78 -2.71 17.76 4.63
C ASP A 78 -2.20 19.21 4.57
N HIS A 79 -3.07 20.15 4.18
CA HIS A 79 -2.77 21.58 4.17
C HIS A 79 -2.49 22.10 5.60
N LEU A 80 -3.40 21.87 6.53
CA LEU A 80 -3.28 22.35 7.91
C LEU A 80 -2.04 21.76 8.60
N VAL A 81 -1.81 20.46 8.48
CA VAL A 81 -0.65 19.81 9.10
C VAL A 81 0.66 20.30 8.48
N GLY A 82 0.76 20.31 7.16
CA GLY A 82 1.99 20.73 6.46
C GLY A 82 2.37 22.19 6.77
N PHE A 83 1.41 23.10 6.69
CA PHE A 83 1.66 24.53 6.91
C PHE A 83 1.92 24.90 8.36
N ASN A 84 1.41 24.16 9.33
CA ASN A 84 1.67 24.43 10.74
C ASN A 84 2.94 23.75 11.25
N LEU A 85 3.21 22.50 10.84
CA LEU A 85 4.35 21.76 11.37
C LEU A 85 5.67 22.07 10.65
N SER A 86 5.65 22.33 9.34
CA SER A 86 6.90 22.64 8.62
C SER A 86 7.63 23.87 9.16
N PRO A 87 6.97 25.01 9.43
CA PRO A 87 7.60 26.16 10.07
C PRO A 87 8.13 25.88 11.49
N LEU A 88 7.47 24.99 12.22
CA LEU A 88 7.95 24.57 13.55
C LEU A 88 9.28 23.79 13.43
N LEU A 89 9.39 22.90 12.45
CA LEU A 89 10.63 22.20 12.15
C LEU A 89 11.75 23.18 11.76
N TRP A 90 11.45 24.19 10.97
CA TRP A 90 12.43 25.20 10.58
C TRP A 90 12.99 25.98 11.77
N LYS A 91 12.15 26.28 12.75
CA LYS A 91 12.56 26.97 13.97
C LYS A 91 13.34 26.11 14.95
N LYS A 92 13.04 24.81 14.99
CA LYS A 92 13.55 23.90 16.03
C LYS A 92 14.69 23.03 15.57
N ILE A 93 14.76 22.70 14.26
CA ILE A 93 15.73 21.76 13.72
C ILE A 93 16.53 22.40 12.59
N GLN A 94 15.96 22.57 11.41
CA GLN A 94 16.64 23.11 10.24
C GLN A 94 15.65 23.66 9.23
N THR A 95 15.96 24.79 8.61
CA THR A 95 15.19 25.37 7.51
C THR A 95 15.16 24.44 6.30
N GLY A 96 13.99 24.36 5.64
CA GLY A 96 13.79 23.52 4.45
C GLY A 96 13.25 22.12 4.74
N LEU A 97 13.15 21.71 6.02
CA LEU A 97 12.49 20.45 6.38
C LEU A 97 10.97 20.57 6.18
N SER A 98 10.33 19.45 5.85
CA SER A 98 8.86 19.38 5.75
C SER A 98 8.30 18.29 6.65
N ALA A 99 7.11 18.56 7.19
CA ALA A 99 6.30 17.58 7.89
C ALA A 99 5.02 17.32 7.12
N GLY A 100 4.56 16.10 7.13
CA GLY A 100 3.33 15.73 6.47
C GLY A 100 2.72 14.47 7.07
N ARG A 101 1.43 14.31 6.88
CA ARG A 101 0.65 13.20 7.41
C ARG A 101 1.13 11.81 6.94
N VAL A 102 1.71 11.73 5.76
CA VAL A 102 2.30 10.50 5.21
C VAL A 102 3.78 10.38 5.54
N GLN A 103 4.53 11.49 5.44
CA GLN A 103 5.98 11.51 5.67
C GLN A 103 6.35 11.14 7.10
N SER A 104 5.63 11.65 8.10
CA SER A 104 5.97 11.44 9.51
C SER A 104 5.80 9.97 9.95
N PRO A 105 4.70 9.27 9.65
CA PRO A 105 4.59 7.84 9.90
C PRO A 105 5.62 7.00 9.12
N ALA A 106 5.89 7.34 7.86
CA ALA A 106 6.88 6.63 7.05
C ALA A 106 8.29 6.74 7.65
N LEU A 107 8.70 7.96 8.04
CA LEU A 107 9.97 8.17 8.71
C LEU A 107 10.04 7.42 10.04
N ARG A 108 8.97 7.40 10.82
CA ARG A 108 8.91 6.63 12.06
C ARG A 108 9.14 5.15 11.82
N MET A 109 8.49 4.55 10.84
CA MET A 109 8.67 3.12 10.48
C MET A 109 10.12 2.81 10.08
N ILE A 110 10.77 3.72 9.32
CA ILE A 110 12.17 3.58 8.93
C ILE A 110 13.07 3.63 10.17
N VAL A 111 12.87 4.61 11.05
CA VAL A 111 13.68 4.76 12.27
C VAL A 111 13.49 3.58 13.22
N GLU A 112 12.27 3.07 13.39
CA GLU A 112 12.00 1.89 14.20
C GLU A 112 12.73 0.66 13.63
N ARG A 113 12.72 0.47 12.29
CA ARG A 113 13.45 -0.62 11.65
C ARG A 113 14.96 -0.48 11.79
N GLU A 114 15.52 0.72 11.62
CA GLU A 114 16.96 0.95 11.82
C GLU A 114 17.39 0.63 13.25
N ARG A 115 16.59 1.00 14.25
CA ARG A 115 16.87 0.63 15.64
C ARG A 115 16.85 -0.87 15.88
N GLU A 116 15.95 -1.62 15.23
CA GLU A 116 15.94 -3.09 15.27
C GLU A 116 17.22 -3.66 14.64
N ILE A 117 17.67 -3.09 13.50
CA ILE A 117 18.90 -3.50 12.82
C ILE A 117 20.11 -3.22 13.69
N GLU A 118 20.22 -2.03 14.29
CA GLU A 118 21.32 -1.66 15.19
C GLU A 118 21.38 -2.52 16.46
N ALA A 119 20.20 -2.92 16.97
CA ALA A 119 20.10 -3.79 18.15
C ALA A 119 20.27 -5.27 17.81
N PHE A 120 20.31 -5.65 16.54
CA PHE A 120 20.40 -7.04 16.14
C PHE A 120 21.78 -7.63 16.45
N ILE A 121 21.79 -8.68 17.23
CA ILE A 121 22.98 -9.48 17.54
C ILE A 121 22.93 -10.73 16.67
N PRO A 122 23.87 -10.88 15.69
CA PRO A 122 23.94 -12.08 14.88
C PRO A 122 24.17 -13.32 15.77
N GLN A 123 23.37 -14.36 15.55
CA GLN A 123 23.54 -15.66 16.20
C GLN A 123 23.96 -16.68 15.16
N GLU A 124 25.09 -17.35 15.41
CA GLU A 124 25.50 -18.47 14.60
C GLU A 124 24.57 -19.66 14.84
N TYR A 125 24.16 -20.31 13.76
CA TYR A 125 23.47 -21.58 13.83
C TYR A 125 23.85 -22.48 12.66
N TRP A 126 23.70 -23.77 12.86
CA TRP A 126 24.05 -24.78 11.88
C TRP A 126 22.84 -25.68 11.58
N THR A 127 22.74 -26.09 10.32
CA THR A 127 21.79 -27.12 9.87
C THR A 127 22.59 -28.28 9.31
N VAL A 128 22.20 -29.49 9.67
CA VAL A 128 22.83 -30.71 9.14
C VAL A 128 21.92 -31.30 8.08
N GLU A 129 22.40 -31.35 6.86
CA GLU A 129 21.69 -31.87 5.71
C GLU A 129 22.53 -32.97 5.05
N ALA A 130 21.90 -33.96 4.49
CA ALA A 130 22.54 -35.05 3.78
C ALA A 130 21.74 -35.44 2.54
N ASP A 131 22.47 -35.81 1.48
CA ASP A 131 21.87 -36.45 0.32
C ASP A 131 21.90 -37.98 0.50
N ALA A 132 20.72 -38.55 0.68
CA ALA A 132 20.60 -40.03 0.71
C ALA A 132 20.50 -40.58 -0.69
N LEU A 133 21.13 -41.74 -0.90
CA LEU A 133 21.08 -42.48 -2.15
C LEU A 133 20.49 -43.86 -1.88
N LYS A 134 19.42 -44.19 -2.59
CA LYS A 134 18.86 -45.54 -2.63
C LYS A 134 18.71 -45.95 -4.06
N GLU A 135 19.46 -47.01 -4.44
CA GLU A 135 19.58 -47.46 -5.84
C GLU A 135 20.12 -46.32 -6.72
N GLN A 136 19.30 -45.71 -7.59
CA GLN A 136 19.67 -44.57 -8.43
C GLN A 136 18.93 -43.29 -8.05
N ALA A 137 18.08 -43.31 -7.01
CA ALA A 137 17.32 -42.17 -6.55
C ALA A 137 18.07 -41.40 -5.44
N ARG A 138 18.31 -40.14 -5.64
CA ARG A 138 18.83 -39.20 -4.62
C ARG A 138 17.66 -38.44 -3.98
N PHE A 139 17.70 -38.27 -2.67
CA PHE A 139 16.76 -37.44 -1.97
C PHE A 139 17.43 -36.68 -0.83
N PRO A 140 17.11 -35.39 -0.64
CA PRO A 140 17.67 -34.60 0.45
C PRO A 140 17.02 -34.99 1.76
N MET A 141 17.82 -35.04 2.82
CA MET A 141 17.39 -35.23 4.19
C MET A 141 17.93 -34.11 5.06
N ARG A 142 17.18 -33.76 6.10
CA ARG A 142 17.60 -32.79 7.11
C ARG A 142 17.47 -33.40 8.50
N LEU A 143 18.45 -33.15 9.35
CA LEU A 143 18.41 -33.59 10.74
C LEU A 143 17.34 -32.83 11.49
N THR A 144 16.32 -33.51 11.99
CA THR A 144 15.20 -32.94 12.75
C THR A 144 15.18 -33.38 14.20
N GLU A 145 15.88 -34.48 14.54
CA GLU A 145 15.95 -35.01 15.89
C GLU A 145 17.30 -35.72 16.12
N TYR A 146 17.88 -35.52 17.30
CA TYR A 146 19.10 -36.20 17.75
C TYR A 146 18.98 -36.62 19.21
N ARG A 147 19.23 -37.89 19.51
CA ARG A 147 19.16 -38.50 20.85
C ARG A 147 17.84 -38.21 21.59
N GLY A 148 16.71 -38.21 20.88
CA GLY A 148 15.37 -37.95 21.44
C GLY A 148 15.04 -36.45 21.67
N GLY A 149 15.93 -35.55 21.29
CA GLY A 149 15.72 -34.10 21.29
C GLY A 149 15.52 -33.51 19.88
N LYS A 150 14.56 -32.62 19.74
CA LYS A 150 14.34 -31.88 18.44
C LYS A 150 15.52 -30.96 18.15
N VAL A 151 15.98 -31.00 16.92
CA VAL A 151 16.96 -30.05 16.40
C VAL A 151 16.21 -28.89 15.79
N GLU A 152 16.23 -27.74 16.47
CA GLU A 152 15.57 -26.52 16.03
C GLU A 152 16.56 -25.58 15.32
N ALA A 153 16.11 -24.99 14.19
CA ALA A 153 16.79 -23.91 13.50
C ALA A 153 15.71 -22.92 13.04
N ASP A 154 15.00 -22.34 14.00
CA ASP A 154 13.90 -21.42 13.76
C ASP A 154 14.40 -19.96 13.87
N THR A 155 14.70 -19.38 12.73
CA THR A 155 15.19 -17.99 12.62
C THR A 155 14.14 -16.96 13.04
N GLN A 156 12.85 -17.29 12.95
CA GLN A 156 11.78 -16.37 13.34
C GLN A 156 11.61 -16.31 14.85
N LYS A 157 11.85 -17.42 15.54
CA LYS A 157 11.74 -17.53 17.00
C LYS A 157 13.08 -17.41 17.73
N GLY A 158 14.20 -17.31 16.98
CA GLY A 158 15.54 -17.28 17.57
C GLY A 158 15.90 -18.54 18.34
N ARG A 159 15.39 -19.71 17.91
CA ARG A 159 15.62 -21.00 18.58
C ARG A 159 16.57 -21.84 17.74
N PHE A 160 17.78 -22.05 18.27
CA PHE A 160 18.81 -22.81 17.61
C PHE A 160 19.38 -23.86 18.54
N THR A 161 19.40 -25.12 18.10
CA THR A 161 19.97 -26.23 18.88
C THR A 161 21.47 -26.38 18.61
N ILE A 162 21.90 -26.17 17.37
CA ILE A 162 23.31 -26.23 16.96
C ILE A 162 23.80 -24.81 16.74
N THR A 163 24.68 -24.32 17.59
CA THR A 163 25.12 -22.92 17.63
C THR A 163 26.60 -22.73 17.28
N ASN A 164 27.31 -23.80 16.98
CA ASN A 164 28.69 -23.78 16.53
C ASN A 164 29.04 -25.03 15.73
N GLU A 165 30.13 -24.96 14.96
CA GLU A 165 30.62 -26.04 14.12
C GLU A 165 30.93 -27.33 14.88
N ALA A 166 31.40 -27.24 16.12
CA ALA A 166 31.75 -28.42 16.92
C ALA A 166 30.53 -29.24 17.37
N GLN A 167 29.33 -28.68 17.29
CA GLN A 167 28.07 -29.35 17.57
C GLN A 167 27.43 -29.95 16.30
N ALA A 168 27.81 -29.49 15.14
CA ALA A 168 27.33 -29.99 13.86
C ALA A 168 28.11 -31.22 13.43
#